data_9dcf0c19a395a5572fd44b267e3ec361
#
_entry.id   9dcf0c19a395a5572fd44b267e3ec361
#
_cell.length_a   1.000
_cell.length_b   1.000
_cell.length_c   1.000
_cell.angle_alpha   90.00
_cell.angle_beta   90.00
_cell.angle_gamma   90.00
#
_symmetry.space_group_name_H-M   'P 1'
#
loop_
_entity.id
_entity.type
_entity.pdbx_description
1 polymer ?
#
loop_
_entity_poly.entity_id
_entity_poly.type
_entity_poly.pdbx_seq_one_letter_code
_entity_poly.pdbx_strand_id
1 'polypeptide(L)'
;MPKFLHTMIRVRDLEASLRFYENVLDLKPSHRLDFEDFSLVYLRNAETDAEIELTWNRGRDEPYTHGDGYGHVAFVVDDVREKHAALVAAGHEPLPVKEFSRDGQLLARFFFILD
;
A
#
# COMPACT_ATOMS: atom_id res chain seq x y z
N MET A 1 -24.31 10.95 -4.57
CA MET A 1 -22.90 11.23 -4.27
C MET A 1 -22.06 9.98 -4.53
N PRO A 2 -20.97 10.10 -5.29
CA PRO A 2 -20.09 8.95 -5.52
C PRO A 2 -19.44 8.48 -4.22
N LYS A 3 -19.22 7.17 -4.11
CA LYS A 3 -18.50 6.56 -2.99
C LYS A 3 -17.16 6.05 -3.53
N PHE A 4 -16.08 6.31 -2.80
CA PHE A 4 -14.75 5.80 -3.18
C PHE A 4 -14.76 4.28 -3.08
N LEU A 5 -14.40 3.60 -4.17
CA LEU A 5 -14.45 2.14 -4.25
C LEU A 5 -13.06 1.52 -4.13
N HIS A 6 -12.18 1.86 -5.05
CA HIS A 6 -10.83 1.31 -5.01
C HIS A 6 -9.84 2.20 -5.78
N THR A 7 -8.56 2.00 -5.52
CA THR A 7 -7.47 2.47 -6.36
C THR A 7 -6.74 1.26 -6.92
N MET A 8 -6.31 1.33 -8.17
CA MET A 8 -5.66 0.21 -8.85
C MET A 8 -4.17 0.46 -9.02
N ILE A 9 -3.37 -0.57 -8.73
CA ILE A 9 -1.93 -0.56 -8.87
C ILE A 9 -1.53 -1.79 -9.71
N ARG A 10 -0.70 -1.58 -10.73
CA ARG A 10 -0.12 -2.68 -11.49
C ARG A 10 1.11 -3.20 -10.79
N VAL A 11 1.22 -4.52 -10.68
CA VAL A 11 2.34 -5.18 -10.01
C VAL A 11 2.99 -6.19 -10.93
N ARG A 12 4.30 -6.30 -10.83
CA ARG A 12 5.08 -7.24 -11.63
C ARG A 12 5.09 -8.63 -11.02
N ASP A 13 5.25 -8.71 -9.70
CA ASP A 13 5.31 -9.94 -8.93
C ASP A 13 4.14 -9.96 -7.94
N LEU A 14 3.06 -10.62 -8.34
CA LEU A 14 1.82 -10.62 -7.55
C LEU A 14 2.02 -11.19 -6.15
N GLU A 15 2.73 -12.31 -6.03
CA GLU A 15 2.92 -12.95 -4.73
C GLU A 15 3.74 -12.09 -3.78
N ALA A 16 4.77 -11.42 -4.27
CA ALA A 16 5.57 -10.49 -3.47
C ALA A 16 4.72 -9.30 -3.00
N SER A 17 3.88 -8.75 -3.89
CA SER A 17 2.99 -7.64 -3.54
C SER A 17 1.95 -8.07 -2.52
N LEU A 18 1.36 -9.25 -2.67
CA LEU A 18 0.38 -9.76 -1.70
C LEU A 18 1.00 -9.90 -0.31
N ARG A 19 2.22 -10.43 -0.22
CA ARG A 19 2.94 -10.52 1.06
C ARG A 19 3.23 -9.15 1.66
N PHE A 20 3.65 -8.20 0.84
CA PHE A 20 3.93 -6.85 1.30
C PHE A 20 2.69 -6.20 1.92
N TYR A 21 1.58 -6.19 1.19
CA TYR A 21 0.37 -5.53 1.66
C TYR A 21 -0.23 -6.22 2.90
N GLU A 22 -0.13 -7.53 2.99
CA GLU A 22 -0.56 -8.24 4.20
C GLU A 22 0.35 -7.94 5.39
N ASN A 23 1.66 -8.05 5.21
CA ASN A 23 2.61 -7.92 6.32
C ASN A 23 2.76 -6.49 6.81
N VAL A 24 2.66 -5.51 5.92
CA VAL A 24 2.87 -4.11 6.25
C VAL A 24 1.57 -3.41 6.67
N LEU A 25 0.47 -3.69 5.98
CA LEU A 25 -0.78 -2.94 6.12
C LEU A 25 -1.96 -3.80 6.57
N ASP A 26 -1.74 -5.09 6.83
CA ASP A 26 -2.81 -6.03 7.18
C ASP A 26 -3.95 -6.04 6.14
N LEU A 27 -3.59 -5.87 4.88
CA LEU A 27 -4.55 -5.93 3.78
C LEU A 27 -4.57 -7.32 3.18
N LYS A 28 -5.72 -7.97 3.21
CA LYS A 28 -5.90 -9.34 2.74
C LYS A 28 -6.86 -9.38 1.55
N PRO A 29 -6.71 -10.38 0.67
CA PRO A 29 -7.64 -10.51 -0.44
C PRO A 29 -9.08 -10.68 0.03
N SER A 30 -9.95 -9.78 -0.42
CA SER A 30 -11.40 -9.89 -0.24
C SER A 30 -12.03 -10.57 -1.45
N HIS A 31 -11.38 -10.45 -2.61
CA HIS A 31 -11.90 -10.93 -3.88
C HIS A 31 -10.77 -11.09 -4.88
N ARG A 32 -10.85 -12.11 -5.74
CA ARG A 32 -9.84 -12.36 -6.77
C ARG A 32 -10.53 -12.85 -8.04
N LEU A 33 -10.10 -12.29 -9.18
CA LEU A 33 -10.56 -12.69 -10.51
C LEU A 33 -9.34 -13.04 -11.36
N ASP A 34 -9.29 -14.27 -11.83
CA ASP A 34 -8.22 -14.73 -12.72
C ASP A 34 -8.77 -14.88 -14.14
N PHE A 35 -8.10 -14.21 -15.08
CA PHE A 35 -8.41 -14.29 -16.50
C PHE A 35 -7.21 -14.90 -17.24
N GLU A 36 -7.38 -15.16 -18.52
CA GLU A 36 -6.29 -15.76 -19.31
C GLU A 36 -5.04 -14.92 -19.33
N ASP A 37 -5.18 -13.59 -19.49
CA ASP A 37 -4.05 -12.67 -19.67
C ASP A 37 -3.68 -11.89 -18.42
N PHE A 38 -4.53 -11.87 -17.39
CA PHE A 38 -4.29 -11.07 -16.20
C PHE A 38 -5.08 -11.57 -15.01
N SER A 39 -4.69 -11.09 -13.83
CA SER A 39 -5.41 -11.33 -12.57
C SER A 39 -5.65 -10.02 -11.86
N LEU A 40 -6.80 -9.95 -11.18
CA LEU A 40 -7.18 -8.84 -10.32
C LEU A 40 -7.35 -9.37 -8.90
N VAL A 41 -6.70 -8.73 -7.94
CA VAL A 41 -6.85 -9.07 -6.53
C VAL A 41 -7.20 -7.81 -5.75
N TYR A 42 -8.33 -7.85 -5.04
CA TYR A 42 -8.82 -6.75 -4.24
C TYR A 42 -8.45 -6.96 -2.79
N LEU A 43 -7.80 -5.97 -2.18
CA LEU A 43 -7.26 -6.07 -0.84
C LEU A 43 -7.92 -5.07 0.09
N ARG A 44 -8.28 -5.51 1.28
CA ARG A 44 -8.77 -4.63 2.34
C ARG A 44 -8.58 -5.26 3.72
N ASN A 45 -8.88 -4.49 4.74
CA ASN A 45 -9.03 -4.97 6.11
C ASN A 45 -10.37 -4.46 6.67
N ALA A 46 -10.62 -4.69 7.95
CA ALA A 46 -11.90 -4.36 8.57
C ALA A 46 -12.13 -2.86 8.80
N GLU A 47 -11.07 -2.04 8.63
CA GLU A 47 -11.16 -0.61 8.94
C GLU A 47 -11.89 0.19 7.88
N THR A 48 -11.90 -0.27 6.63
CA THR A 48 -12.55 0.46 5.54
C THR A 48 -13.07 -0.47 4.46
N ASP A 49 -14.13 -0.03 3.76
CA ASP A 49 -14.67 -0.74 2.60
C ASP A 49 -13.87 -0.46 1.32
N ALA A 50 -13.14 0.65 1.26
CA ALA A 50 -12.31 0.96 0.09
C ALA A 50 -11.17 -0.04 -0.03
N GLU A 51 -10.82 -0.38 -1.26
CA GLU A 51 -9.87 -1.46 -1.54
C GLU A 51 -8.70 -0.97 -2.38
N ILE A 52 -7.57 -1.66 -2.25
CA ILE A 52 -6.51 -1.59 -3.24
C ILE A 52 -6.71 -2.75 -4.19
N GLU A 53 -6.82 -2.44 -5.50
CA GLU A 53 -6.89 -3.46 -6.54
C GLU A 53 -5.51 -3.65 -7.14
N LEU A 54 -4.95 -4.85 -7.01
CA LEU A 54 -3.72 -5.22 -7.69
C LEU A 54 -4.05 -5.85 -9.03
N THR A 55 -3.45 -5.31 -10.10
CA THR A 55 -3.54 -5.87 -11.43
C THR A 55 -2.20 -6.49 -11.81
N TRP A 56 -2.20 -7.78 -12.09
CA TRP A 56 -1.03 -8.51 -12.55
C TRP A 56 -1.27 -8.96 -13.98
N ASN A 57 -0.38 -8.54 -14.88
CA ASN A 57 -0.43 -8.90 -16.29
C ASN A 57 0.54 -10.03 -16.58
N ARG A 58 0.02 -11.12 -17.12
CA ARG A 58 0.80 -12.31 -17.42
C ARG A 58 1.82 -12.02 -18.51
N GLY A 59 3.06 -12.45 -18.31
CA GLY A 59 4.12 -12.24 -19.29
C GLY A 59 4.85 -10.91 -19.19
N ARG A 60 4.50 -10.07 -18.22
CA ARG A 60 5.23 -8.81 -17.98
C ARG A 60 6.35 -9.04 -16.99
N ASP A 61 7.60 -8.95 -17.45
CA ASP A 61 8.79 -9.14 -16.60
C ASP A 61 9.45 -7.82 -16.19
N GLU A 62 9.18 -6.74 -16.93
CA GLU A 62 9.78 -5.44 -16.67
C GLU A 62 9.06 -4.70 -15.55
N PRO A 63 9.81 -3.95 -14.70
CA PRO A 63 9.19 -3.10 -13.69
C PRO A 63 8.29 -2.04 -14.33
N TYR A 64 7.26 -1.63 -13.62
CA TYR A 64 6.44 -0.49 -14.01
C TYR A 64 7.11 0.80 -13.55
N THR A 65 6.89 1.87 -14.32
CA THR A 65 7.33 3.21 -13.93
C THR A 65 6.14 4.01 -13.45
N HIS A 66 6.35 4.82 -12.42
CA HIS A 66 5.29 5.67 -11.88
C HIS A 66 5.18 7.02 -12.60
N GLY A 67 6.19 7.38 -13.38
CA GLY A 67 6.26 8.73 -13.96
C GLY A 67 6.47 9.77 -12.87
N ASP A 68 6.04 10.99 -13.15
CA ASP A 68 6.21 12.13 -12.24
C ASP A 68 4.90 12.62 -11.62
N GLY A 69 3.79 11.97 -11.91
CA GLY A 69 2.47 12.38 -11.44
C GLY A 69 1.92 11.60 -10.26
N TYR A 70 2.48 10.43 -9.97
CA TYR A 70 2.03 9.62 -8.84
C TYR A 70 2.67 10.09 -7.53
N GLY A 71 1.88 10.16 -6.48
CA GLY A 71 2.39 10.47 -5.15
C GLY A 71 2.45 9.23 -4.27
N HIS A 72 1.40 9.03 -3.46
CA HIS A 72 1.37 7.93 -2.50
C HIS A 72 -0.07 7.58 -2.13
N VAL A 73 -0.25 6.43 -1.50
CA VAL A 73 -1.50 6.06 -0.83
C VAL A 73 -1.24 6.13 0.67
N ALA A 74 -2.13 6.77 1.41
CA ALA A 74 -1.94 7.01 2.84
C ALA A 74 -2.85 6.13 3.69
N PHE A 75 -2.30 5.63 4.79
CA PHE A 75 -3.01 4.85 5.79
C PHE A 75 -2.81 5.48 7.16
N VAL A 76 -3.83 5.44 8.00
CA VAL A 76 -3.74 5.88 9.40
C VAL A 76 -3.39 4.67 10.26
N VAL A 77 -2.47 4.88 11.19
CA VAL A 77 -2.14 3.91 12.24
C VAL A 77 -2.26 4.58 13.60
N ASP A 78 -2.47 3.79 14.65
CA ASP A 78 -2.67 4.33 15.99
C ASP A 78 -1.41 5.00 16.53
N ASP A 79 -0.25 4.42 16.28
CA ASP A 79 1.04 4.94 16.75
C ASP A 79 2.08 4.75 15.64
N VAL A 80 2.49 5.86 15.03
CA VAL A 80 3.42 5.86 13.90
C VAL A 80 4.79 5.32 14.28
N ARG A 81 5.31 5.69 15.46
CA ARG A 81 6.63 5.25 15.91
C ARG A 81 6.65 3.76 16.25
N GLU A 82 5.60 3.28 16.88
CA GLU A 82 5.45 1.86 17.18
C GLU A 82 5.34 1.04 15.90
N LYS A 83 4.55 1.49 14.95
CA LYS A 83 4.42 0.82 13.65
C LYS A 83 5.73 0.78 12.91
N HIS A 84 6.46 1.89 12.87
CA HIS A 84 7.77 1.95 12.24
C HIS A 84 8.74 0.96 12.87
N ALA A 85 8.84 0.93 14.19
CA ALA A 85 9.71 0.02 14.91
C ALA A 85 9.36 -1.45 14.65
N ALA A 86 8.06 -1.77 14.61
CA ALA A 86 7.59 -3.13 14.32
C ALA A 86 7.98 -3.58 12.92
N LEU A 87 7.89 -2.68 11.94
CA LEU A 87 8.29 -2.99 10.56
C LEU A 87 9.80 -3.22 10.43
N VAL A 88 10.60 -2.41 11.11
CA VAL A 88 12.05 -2.62 11.16
C VAL A 88 12.38 -3.98 11.80
N ALA A 89 11.73 -4.30 12.90
CA ALA A 89 11.93 -5.58 13.58
C ALA A 89 11.54 -6.77 12.71
N ALA A 90 10.56 -6.59 11.83
CA ALA A 90 10.11 -7.63 10.90
C ALA A 90 10.97 -7.73 9.62
N GLY A 91 12.00 -6.91 9.49
CA GLY A 91 12.93 -6.95 8.36
C GLY A 91 12.58 -6.02 7.20
N HIS A 92 11.58 -5.15 7.36
CA HIS A 92 11.27 -4.13 6.37
C HIS A 92 12.19 -2.91 6.53
N GLU A 93 12.21 -2.07 5.49
CA GLU A 93 13.07 -0.89 5.46
C GLU A 93 12.24 0.39 5.27
N PRO A 94 11.41 0.77 6.27
CA PRO A 94 10.67 2.02 6.17
C PRO A 94 11.62 3.22 6.23
N LEU A 95 11.25 4.29 5.54
CA LEU A 95 12.00 5.53 5.64
C LEU A 95 11.84 6.12 7.06
N PRO A 96 12.74 7.03 7.48
CA PRO A 96 12.66 7.57 8.83
C PRO A 96 11.33 8.27 9.11
N VAL A 97 10.88 8.19 10.36
CA VAL A 97 9.70 8.92 10.82
C VAL A 97 9.98 10.42 10.70
N LYS A 98 9.02 11.15 10.15
CA LYS A 98 9.07 12.60 9.98
C LYS A 98 7.91 13.26 10.69
N GLU A 99 8.12 14.51 11.09
CA GLU A 99 7.09 15.35 11.66
C GLU A 99 6.86 16.54 10.76
N PHE A 100 5.59 16.85 10.51
CA PHE A 100 5.16 17.98 9.72
C PHE A 100 4.54 18.98 10.65
N SER A 101 5.19 20.15 10.79
CA SER A 101 4.78 21.18 11.71
C SER A 101 4.58 22.50 10.99
N ARG A 102 3.71 23.35 11.56
CA ARG A 102 3.44 24.69 11.06
C ARG A 102 3.26 25.60 12.25
N ASP A 103 3.99 26.73 12.25
CA ASP A 103 3.93 27.75 13.32
C ASP A 103 4.15 27.15 14.72
N GLY A 104 5.10 26.20 14.82
CA GLY A 104 5.41 25.52 16.07
C GLY A 104 4.43 24.45 16.49
N GLN A 105 3.41 24.17 15.70
CA GLN A 105 2.40 23.16 15.99
C GLN A 105 2.59 21.92 15.12
N LEU A 106 2.63 20.75 15.76
CA LEU A 106 2.70 19.48 15.05
C LEU A 106 1.36 19.20 14.35
N LEU A 107 1.40 19.04 13.02
CA LEU A 107 0.22 18.73 12.21
C LEU A 107 0.11 17.25 11.91
N ALA A 108 1.24 16.58 11.66
CA ALA A 108 1.25 15.16 11.32
C ALA A 108 2.60 14.54 11.67
N ARG A 109 2.56 13.26 12.02
CA ARG A 109 3.74 12.40 12.12
C ARG A 109 3.53 11.25 11.15
N PHE A 110 4.53 10.94 10.34
CA PHE A 110 4.38 9.95 9.28
C PHE A 110 5.73 9.36 8.88
N PHE A 111 5.68 8.27 8.15
CA PHE A 111 6.82 7.74 7.41
C PHE A 111 6.33 7.15 6.10
N PHE A 112 7.27 6.92 5.18
CA PHE A 112 7.00 6.25 3.91
C PHE A 112 7.64 4.87 3.91
N ILE A 113 7.03 3.95 3.19
CA ILE A 113 7.60 2.65 2.86
C ILE A 113 7.27 2.34 1.41
N LEU A 114 8.21 1.73 0.72
CA LEU A 114 8.04 1.35 -0.69
C LEU A 114 7.65 -0.11 -0.79
N ASP A 115 6.70 -0.39 -1.67
CA ASP A 115 6.25 -1.75 -1.95
C ASP A 115 7.14 -2.47 -2.99
#